data_c74bc115d561b5608ffa66ecc891a255
#
_entry.id   c74bc115d561b5608ffa66ecc891a255
#
_cell.length_a   1.000
_cell.length_b   1.000
_cell.length_c   1.000
_cell.angle_alpha   90.00
_cell.angle_beta   90.00
_cell.angle_gamma   90.00
#
_symmetry.space_group_name_H-M   'P 1'
#
loop_
_entity.id
_entity.type
_entity.pdbx_description
1 polymer ?
#
loop_
_entity_poly.entity_id
_entity_poly.type
_entity_poly.pdbx_seq_one_letter_code
_entity_poly.pdbx_strand_id
1 'polypeptide(L)'
;MSPCQVMPPANPVDTAPPPADGESGGGGGSIECPEVVVSDVPAAAQAEVDRELGNLQRQIEEANGRLASSAGEGGPNFVDNAILGPLQSKRSAALDRIRIAIERQGGTAPAGLQDLSACEVGEGGNDPVDTPPDEGEAPDEGGEGEAPPPVSGGPFPEDFVDITTVTPNVTPPPAGNEAASTGTFTVDCGTNEEGQFNSDNVIVAPGVSNGAHHLHDYIGNIGVDAFATDESMAAAETTCTNGDQSTYYWPVLRVLDEDGDGSIDAAGGHNGDHNGGDAGGDAGQIGRDDVPPIDDELDNAHNSGAVLEPVEVSLTFQGNPTSPVVDMPRFLRIITGDAKTLTNGTANANASWSCTGFEDSVQLTDQYPLCPEGSDLVRTFDFQSCWDGQNTDSANHRTHVAFAQADGSCQEGFQAIPQLVQRIVYDVPQGPVFAVDSFPEQLHHPSTDHGDFINVMNEQLMAEAVACINEGRECGP
;
A
#
# COMPACT_ATOMS: atom_id res chain seq x y z
N MET A 1 -6.62 48.27 -53.78
CA MET A 1 -7.31 47.33 -54.66
C MET A 1 -6.32 46.26 -55.04
N SER A 2 -6.34 45.13 -54.33
CA SER A 2 -5.53 43.96 -54.66
C SER A 2 -6.47 42.85 -55.16
N PRO A 3 -6.12 42.10 -56.20
CA PRO A 3 -7.03 41.16 -56.82
C PRO A 3 -7.10 39.85 -56.01
N CYS A 4 -8.32 39.30 -55.94
CA CYS A 4 -8.62 37.97 -55.44
C CYS A 4 -7.93 36.91 -56.30
N GLN A 5 -7.18 35.99 -55.65
CA GLN A 5 -6.73 34.76 -56.28
C GLN A 5 -7.81 33.68 -56.17
N VAL A 6 -8.18 33.12 -57.29
CA VAL A 6 -9.13 32.02 -57.44
C VAL A 6 -8.37 30.72 -57.19
N MET A 7 -8.84 29.91 -56.24
CA MET A 7 -8.31 28.55 -56.04
C MET A 7 -8.84 27.59 -57.09
N PRO A 8 -8.04 26.63 -57.57
CA PRO A 8 -8.48 25.58 -58.50
C PRO A 8 -9.39 24.55 -57.81
N PRO A 9 -10.26 23.85 -58.55
CA PRO A 9 -11.19 22.89 -58.01
C PRO A 9 -10.50 21.63 -57.51
N ALA A 10 -11.00 21.09 -56.36
CA ALA A 10 -10.56 19.87 -55.77
C ALA A 10 -10.81 18.64 -56.71
N ASN A 11 -9.86 17.74 -56.80
CA ASN A 11 -9.98 16.44 -57.48
C ASN A 11 -11.00 15.53 -56.78
N PRO A 12 -11.74 14.70 -57.49
CA PRO A 12 -12.67 13.74 -56.92
C PRO A 12 -11.92 12.68 -56.09
N VAL A 13 -12.41 12.44 -54.89
CA VAL A 13 -11.94 11.38 -53.99
C VAL A 13 -12.44 10.05 -54.55
N ASP A 14 -11.50 9.19 -54.88
CA ASP A 14 -11.76 7.80 -55.26
C ASP A 14 -12.28 7.05 -54.04
N THR A 15 -13.55 6.68 -54.05
CA THR A 15 -14.17 5.84 -53.01
C THR A 15 -13.86 4.39 -53.31
N ALA A 16 -12.81 3.86 -52.70
CA ALA A 16 -12.64 2.41 -52.58
C ALA A 16 -13.70 1.83 -51.65
N PRO A 17 -14.27 0.66 -51.92
CA PRO A 17 -15.22 0.01 -51.04
C PRO A 17 -14.53 -0.44 -49.75
N PRO A 18 -15.26 -0.50 -48.61
CA PRO A 18 -14.68 -0.98 -47.36
C PRO A 18 -14.27 -2.44 -47.50
N PRO A 19 -13.15 -2.85 -46.87
CA PRO A 19 -12.80 -4.25 -46.81
C PRO A 19 -13.87 -4.99 -45.99
N ALA A 20 -14.20 -6.16 -46.46
CA ALA A 20 -15.14 -7.09 -45.83
C ALA A 20 -14.73 -7.44 -44.42
N ASP A 21 -15.74 -7.64 -43.57
CA ASP A 21 -15.71 -8.07 -42.19
C ASP A 21 -14.61 -9.11 -41.95
N GLY A 22 -13.52 -8.70 -41.31
CA GLY A 22 -12.59 -9.60 -40.68
C GLY A 22 -13.21 -10.04 -39.36
N GLU A 23 -13.56 -11.29 -39.27
CA GLU A 23 -13.89 -11.97 -38.02
C GLU A 23 -12.78 -11.68 -37.01
N SER A 24 -13.10 -10.91 -35.98
CA SER A 24 -12.28 -10.82 -34.78
C SER A 24 -12.42 -12.16 -34.05
N GLY A 25 -11.50 -13.05 -34.34
CA GLY A 25 -11.28 -14.25 -33.56
C GLY A 25 -10.84 -13.82 -32.16
N GLY A 26 -11.73 -13.85 -31.20
CA GLY A 26 -11.41 -13.80 -29.79
C GLY A 26 -10.69 -15.10 -29.43
N GLY A 27 -9.38 -15.11 -29.56
CA GLY A 27 -8.53 -16.16 -28.99
C GLY A 27 -8.45 -15.93 -27.50
N GLY A 28 -9.33 -16.56 -26.72
CA GLY A 28 -9.22 -16.62 -25.28
C GLY A 28 -8.05 -17.53 -24.91
N GLY A 29 -6.86 -16.97 -24.69
CA GLY A 29 -5.75 -17.69 -24.08
C GLY A 29 -6.07 -18.01 -22.63
N SER A 30 -5.50 -19.10 -22.09
CA SER A 30 -5.51 -19.38 -20.65
C SER A 30 -4.10 -19.14 -20.08
N ILE A 31 -4.04 -18.79 -18.79
CA ILE A 31 -2.76 -18.63 -18.12
C ILE A 31 -2.21 -20.01 -17.75
N GLU A 32 -1.00 -20.28 -18.19
CA GLU A 32 -0.26 -21.51 -17.92
C GLU A 32 0.89 -21.20 -16.98
N CYS A 33 0.96 -21.89 -15.85
CA CYS A 33 2.00 -21.72 -14.84
C CYS A 33 2.74 -23.06 -14.64
N PRO A 34 4.03 -23.01 -14.27
CA PRO A 34 4.77 -24.21 -13.90
C PRO A 34 4.11 -24.96 -12.75
N GLU A 35 4.02 -26.28 -12.84
CA GLU A 35 3.51 -27.14 -11.78
C GLU A 35 4.48 -27.16 -10.59
N VAL A 36 3.95 -26.93 -9.38
CA VAL A 36 4.71 -26.94 -8.14
C VAL A 36 4.55 -28.30 -7.48
N VAL A 37 5.63 -29.11 -7.52
CA VAL A 37 5.68 -30.42 -6.85
C VAL A 37 6.69 -30.35 -5.71
N VAL A 38 6.20 -30.60 -4.50
CA VAL A 38 7.04 -30.61 -3.29
C VAL A 38 7.07 -32.02 -2.72
N SER A 39 8.27 -32.62 -2.62
CA SER A 39 8.50 -33.93 -2.01
C SER A 39 9.20 -33.78 -0.67
N ASP A 40 9.06 -34.82 0.17
CA ASP A 40 9.75 -34.93 1.47
C ASP A 40 9.40 -33.82 2.48
N VAL A 41 8.14 -33.36 2.46
CA VAL A 41 7.63 -32.33 3.40
C VAL A 41 7.60 -32.92 4.82
N PRO A 42 8.20 -32.28 5.83
CA PRO A 42 8.05 -32.70 7.23
C PRO A 42 6.58 -32.74 7.63
N ALA A 43 6.17 -33.75 8.39
CA ALA A 43 4.77 -33.94 8.77
C ALA A 43 4.13 -32.71 9.48
N ALA A 44 4.95 -31.96 10.22
CA ALA A 44 4.50 -30.74 10.90
C ALA A 44 4.33 -29.53 9.94
N ALA A 45 4.92 -29.56 8.75
CA ALA A 45 4.76 -28.53 7.72
C ALA A 45 3.70 -28.88 6.67
N GLN A 46 3.19 -30.13 6.67
CA GLN A 46 2.35 -30.66 5.59
C GLN A 46 1.08 -29.82 5.36
N ALA A 47 0.37 -29.50 6.45
CA ALA A 47 -0.89 -28.74 6.35
C ALA A 47 -0.68 -27.32 5.80
N GLU A 48 0.44 -26.67 6.15
CA GLU A 48 0.80 -25.35 5.65
C GLU A 48 1.20 -25.41 4.17
N VAL A 49 2.00 -26.40 3.78
CA VAL A 49 2.38 -26.62 2.39
C VAL A 49 1.16 -26.92 1.51
N ASP A 50 0.26 -27.78 1.97
CA ASP A 50 -0.96 -28.14 1.23
C ASP A 50 -1.87 -26.91 1.01
N ARG A 51 -1.97 -26.04 2.02
CA ARG A 51 -2.73 -24.78 1.92
C ARG A 51 -2.10 -23.86 0.88
N GLU A 52 -0.79 -23.65 0.91
CA GLU A 52 -0.10 -22.80 -0.05
C GLU A 52 -0.17 -23.34 -1.48
N LEU A 53 -0.13 -24.65 -1.67
CA LEU A 53 -0.38 -25.26 -2.97
C LEU A 53 -1.81 -24.99 -3.46
N GLY A 54 -2.79 -25.04 -2.56
CA GLY A 54 -4.17 -24.63 -2.85
C GLY A 54 -4.30 -23.15 -3.19
N ASN A 55 -3.51 -22.28 -2.53
CA ASN A 55 -3.46 -20.86 -2.86
C ASN A 55 -2.93 -20.61 -4.27
N LEU A 56 -1.84 -21.29 -4.67
CA LEU A 56 -1.30 -21.20 -6.04
C LEU A 56 -2.36 -21.55 -7.10
N GLN A 57 -3.20 -22.54 -6.86
CA GLN A 57 -4.25 -22.93 -7.78
C GLN A 57 -5.33 -21.84 -7.90
N ARG A 58 -5.80 -21.30 -6.77
CA ARG A 58 -6.78 -20.21 -6.76
C ARG A 58 -6.27 -18.95 -7.45
N GLN A 59 -5.00 -18.60 -7.26
CA GLN A 59 -4.37 -17.45 -7.93
C GLN A 59 -4.40 -17.57 -9.46
N ILE A 60 -4.21 -18.77 -10.00
CA ILE A 60 -4.31 -19.03 -11.44
C ILE A 60 -5.78 -18.88 -11.91
N GLU A 61 -6.74 -19.41 -11.15
CA GLU A 61 -8.17 -19.30 -11.46
C GLU A 61 -8.64 -17.84 -11.47
N GLU A 62 -8.22 -17.06 -10.48
CA GLU A 62 -8.50 -15.63 -10.38
C GLU A 62 -7.88 -14.84 -11.56
N ALA A 63 -6.62 -15.10 -11.88
CA ALA A 63 -5.94 -14.46 -12.99
C ALA A 63 -6.57 -14.80 -14.35
N ASN A 64 -7.04 -16.06 -14.55
CA ASN A 64 -7.81 -16.45 -15.72
C ASN A 64 -9.19 -15.75 -15.79
N GLY A 65 -9.85 -15.57 -14.64
CA GLY A 65 -11.07 -14.77 -14.53
C GLY A 65 -10.86 -13.32 -14.98
N ARG A 66 -9.77 -12.67 -14.53
CA ARG A 66 -9.40 -11.32 -14.97
C ARG A 66 -9.07 -11.27 -16.45
N LEU A 67 -8.29 -12.22 -16.96
CA LEU A 67 -7.96 -12.30 -18.39
C LEU A 67 -9.21 -12.39 -19.25
N ALA A 68 -10.19 -13.19 -18.83
CA ALA A 68 -11.45 -13.34 -19.54
C ALA A 68 -12.33 -12.09 -19.48
N SER A 69 -12.40 -11.41 -18.31
CA SER A 69 -13.22 -10.21 -18.12
C SER A 69 -12.65 -8.97 -18.77
N SER A 70 -11.32 -8.89 -18.94
CA SER A 70 -10.62 -7.76 -19.55
C SER A 70 -10.29 -7.95 -21.04
N ALA A 71 -10.92 -8.93 -21.69
CA ALA A 71 -10.67 -9.19 -23.12
C ALA A 71 -11.02 -7.98 -23.99
N GLY A 72 -9.99 -7.37 -24.58
CA GLY A 72 -10.10 -6.18 -25.43
C GLY A 72 -9.87 -4.85 -24.71
N GLU A 73 -9.55 -4.87 -23.42
CA GLU A 73 -9.17 -3.67 -22.66
C GLU A 73 -7.64 -3.53 -22.60
N GLY A 74 -7.16 -2.30 -22.51
CA GLY A 74 -5.75 -1.95 -22.32
C GLY A 74 -4.87 -1.96 -23.56
N GLY A 75 -3.62 -1.55 -23.39
CA GLY A 75 -2.58 -1.50 -24.43
C GLY A 75 -1.82 -2.83 -24.56
N PRO A 76 -0.79 -2.88 -25.44
CA PRO A 76 -0.07 -4.13 -25.78
C PRO A 76 0.61 -4.83 -24.60
N ASN A 77 0.83 -4.14 -23.47
CA ASN A 77 1.45 -4.70 -22.26
C ASN A 77 0.46 -4.86 -21.11
N PHE A 78 -0.83 -4.73 -21.36
CA PHE A 78 -1.84 -4.79 -20.29
C PHE A 78 -1.82 -6.14 -19.56
N VAL A 79 -1.79 -7.24 -20.31
CA VAL A 79 -1.79 -8.59 -19.72
C VAL A 79 -0.54 -8.81 -18.87
N ASP A 80 0.63 -8.38 -19.33
CA ASP A 80 1.87 -8.53 -18.59
C ASP A 80 1.85 -7.72 -17.29
N ASN A 81 1.40 -6.47 -17.35
CA ASN A 81 1.48 -5.55 -16.21
C ASN A 81 0.31 -5.71 -15.22
N ALA A 82 -0.90 -5.98 -15.72
CA ALA A 82 -2.10 -6.01 -14.88
C ALA A 82 -2.53 -7.43 -14.44
N ILE A 83 -2.00 -8.49 -15.08
CA ILE A 83 -2.40 -9.87 -14.80
C ILE A 83 -1.19 -10.75 -14.48
N LEU A 84 -0.22 -10.90 -15.39
CA LEU A 84 0.90 -11.82 -15.20
C LEU A 84 1.89 -11.34 -14.13
N GLY A 85 2.22 -10.06 -14.09
CA GLY A 85 3.13 -9.49 -13.09
C GLY A 85 2.59 -9.65 -11.65
N PRO A 86 1.35 -9.23 -11.34
CA PRO A 86 0.71 -9.49 -10.06
C PRO A 86 0.60 -10.97 -9.72
N LEU A 87 0.24 -11.83 -10.69
CA LEU A 87 0.20 -13.28 -10.48
C LEU A 87 1.57 -13.84 -10.12
N GLN A 88 2.62 -13.44 -10.83
CA GLN A 88 4.00 -13.85 -10.53
C GLN A 88 4.41 -13.46 -9.11
N SER A 89 4.08 -12.25 -8.67
CA SER A 89 4.38 -11.77 -7.32
C SER A 89 3.65 -12.60 -6.25
N LYS A 90 2.34 -12.85 -6.43
CA LYS A 90 1.53 -13.70 -5.53
C LYS A 90 2.09 -15.13 -5.45
N ARG A 91 2.46 -15.71 -6.59
CA ARG A 91 3.05 -17.07 -6.65
C ARG A 91 4.41 -17.13 -5.98
N SER A 92 5.29 -16.13 -6.21
CA SER A 92 6.59 -16.04 -5.57
C SER A 92 6.45 -16.05 -4.04
N ALA A 93 5.54 -15.26 -3.48
CA ALA A 93 5.26 -15.22 -2.05
C ALA A 93 4.75 -16.57 -1.51
N ALA A 94 3.84 -17.25 -2.22
CA ALA A 94 3.35 -18.58 -1.81
C ALA A 94 4.48 -19.63 -1.84
N LEU A 95 5.35 -19.58 -2.83
CA LEU A 95 6.51 -20.48 -2.93
C LEU A 95 7.54 -20.22 -1.81
N ASP A 96 7.73 -18.96 -1.40
CA ASP A 96 8.56 -18.62 -0.25
C ASP A 96 7.98 -19.18 1.06
N ARG A 97 6.67 -19.07 1.28
CA ARG A 97 6.01 -19.66 2.46
C ARG A 97 6.15 -21.18 2.49
N ILE A 98 6.02 -21.86 1.35
CA ILE A 98 6.30 -23.31 1.25
C ILE A 98 7.74 -23.62 1.67
N ARG A 99 8.71 -22.86 1.17
CA ARG A 99 10.13 -23.01 1.52
C ARG A 99 10.34 -22.82 3.03
N ILE A 100 9.84 -21.72 3.57
CA ILE A 100 9.97 -21.37 5.00
C ILE A 100 9.30 -22.43 5.90
N ALA A 101 8.10 -22.89 5.54
CA ALA A 101 7.41 -23.95 6.29
C ALA A 101 8.22 -25.23 6.39
N ILE A 102 8.84 -25.66 5.30
CA ILE A 102 9.68 -26.85 5.25
C ILE A 102 10.96 -26.65 6.07
N GLU A 103 11.67 -25.53 5.87
CA GLU A 103 12.96 -25.24 6.52
C GLU A 103 12.81 -25.05 8.03
N ARG A 104 11.74 -24.39 8.48
CA ARG A 104 11.41 -24.21 9.91
C ARG A 104 11.22 -25.53 10.64
N GLN A 105 10.76 -26.56 9.96
CA GLN A 105 10.61 -27.91 10.50
C GLN A 105 11.83 -28.82 10.25
N GLY A 106 12.98 -28.24 9.87
CA GLY A 106 14.24 -28.94 9.64
C GLY A 106 14.31 -29.78 8.36
N GLY A 107 13.35 -29.56 7.42
CA GLY A 107 13.39 -30.13 6.08
C GLY A 107 14.30 -29.31 5.15
N THR A 108 14.38 -29.75 3.90
CA THR A 108 15.09 -29.05 2.84
C THR A 108 14.12 -28.79 1.70
N ALA A 109 13.85 -27.53 1.40
CA ALA A 109 13.00 -27.16 0.29
C ALA A 109 13.65 -27.49 -1.07
N PRO A 110 12.86 -27.81 -2.11
CA PRO A 110 13.37 -28.04 -3.45
C PRO A 110 14.17 -26.84 -3.98
N ALA A 111 15.34 -27.12 -4.59
CA ALA A 111 16.12 -26.08 -5.25
C ALA A 111 15.35 -25.56 -6.48
N GLY A 112 15.38 -24.24 -6.71
CA GLY A 112 14.69 -23.61 -7.84
C GLY A 112 13.20 -23.45 -7.65
N LEU A 113 12.67 -23.60 -6.42
CA LEU A 113 11.23 -23.42 -6.13
C LEU A 113 10.73 -22.03 -6.58
N GLN A 114 11.51 -20.98 -6.39
CA GLN A 114 11.18 -19.61 -6.80
C GLN A 114 11.11 -19.42 -8.33
N ASP A 115 11.84 -20.23 -9.09
CA ASP A 115 11.80 -20.16 -10.56
C ASP A 115 10.44 -20.58 -11.14
N LEU A 116 9.57 -21.22 -10.31
CA LEU A 116 8.22 -21.65 -10.68
C LEU A 116 7.15 -20.54 -10.52
N SER A 117 7.56 -19.33 -10.19
CA SER A 117 6.63 -18.20 -10.01
C SER A 117 6.10 -17.63 -11.31
N ALA A 118 6.89 -17.64 -12.39
CA ALA A 118 6.53 -17.04 -13.67
C ALA A 118 5.46 -17.88 -14.41
N CYS A 119 4.46 -17.19 -14.95
CA CYS A 119 3.39 -17.77 -15.77
C CYS A 119 3.35 -17.09 -17.15
N GLU A 120 2.76 -17.76 -18.12
CA GLU A 120 2.61 -17.26 -19.50
C GLU A 120 1.15 -17.41 -19.95
N VAL A 121 0.72 -16.64 -20.94
CA VAL A 121 -0.56 -16.86 -21.62
C VAL A 121 -0.37 -17.92 -22.69
N GLY A 122 -0.96 -19.09 -22.52
CA GLY A 122 -0.93 -20.16 -23.49
C GLY A 122 -1.75 -19.81 -24.75
N GLU A 123 -1.26 -20.22 -25.92
CA GLU A 123 -2.03 -20.12 -27.16
C GLU A 123 -3.22 -21.11 -27.11
N GLY A 124 -4.44 -20.58 -27.17
CA GLY A 124 -5.67 -21.38 -27.08
C GLY A 124 -5.74 -22.47 -28.16
N GLY A 125 -5.40 -23.69 -27.78
CA GLY A 125 -5.61 -24.87 -28.58
C GLY A 125 -7.03 -25.39 -28.38
N ASN A 126 -7.84 -25.41 -29.42
CA ASN A 126 -9.11 -26.13 -29.48
C ASN A 126 -8.83 -27.64 -29.58
N ASP A 127 -8.67 -28.32 -28.48
CA ASP A 127 -8.86 -29.77 -28.44
C ASP A 127 -10.12 -30.11 -27.64
N PRO A 128 -11.03 -30.95 -28.20
CA PRO A 128 -12.25 -31.33 -27.49
C PRO A 128 -11.90 -32.25 -26.31
N VAL A 129 -12.22 -31.80 -25.11
CA VAL A 129 -12.11 -32.58 -23.90
C VAL A 129 -13.09 -33.76 -24.01
N ASP A 130 -12.53 -34.94 -24.13
CA ASP A 130 -13.25 -36.22 -24.03
C ASP A 130 -13.73 -36.40 -22.57
N THR A 131 -15.02 -36.44 -22.39
CA THR A 131 -15.69 -36.63 -21.08
C THR A 131 -15.56 -38.09 -20.67
N PRO A 132 -14.96 -38.42 -19.51
CA PRO A 132 -15.09 -39.78 -18.96
C PRO A 132 -16.49 -39.99 -18.34
N PRO A 133 -17.02 -41.20 -18.37
CA PRO A 133 -18.38 -41.45 -17.93
C PRO A 133 -18.57 -41.47 -16.43
N ASP A 134 -19.74 -40.97 -16.05
CA ASP A 134 -20.41 -41.09 -14.77
C ASP A 134 -20.41 -42.54 -14.24
N GLU A 135 -19.95 -42.75 -13.00
CA GLU A 135 -20.44 -43.82 -12.12
C GLU A 135 -19.89 -43.68 -10.68
N GLY A 136 -20.79 -43.58 -9.70
CA GLY A 136 -20.56 -44.10 -8.37
C GLY A 136 -20.87 -43.17 -7.19
N GLU A 137 -22.11 -43.26 -6.69
CA GLU A 137 -22.45 -42.84 -5.33
C GLU A 137 -21.44 -43.37 -4.31
N ALA A 138 -20.89 -42.51 -3.46
CA ALA A 138 -20.21 -42.90 -2.25
C ALA A 138 -21.02 -42.44 -1.01
N PRO A 139 -21.01 -43.20 0.09
CA PRO A 139 -21.96 -43.02 1.19
C PRO A 139 -21.55 -41.81 2.08
N ASP A 140 -22.60 -41.13 2.54
CA ASP A 140 -22.62 -40.19 3.64
C ASP A 140 -22.08 -40.85 4.92
N GLU A 141 -20.90 -40.40 5.36
CA GLU A 141 -20.42 -40.59 6.72
C GLU A 141 -20.19 -39.21 7.33
N GLY A 142 -21.16 -38.79 8.13
CA GLY A 142 -21.08 -37.61 8.98
C GLY A 142 -19.87 -37.70 9.94
N GLY A 143 -18.95 -36.82 9.76
CA GLY A 143 -17.92 -36.48 10.72
C GLY A 143 -17.85 -34.94 10.79
N GLU A 144 -18.41 -34.40 11.86
CA GLU A 144 -18.11 -33.03 12.25
C GLU A 144 -16.60 -32.92 12.52
N GLY A 145 -15.83 -32.63 11.49
CA GLY A 145 -14.44 -32.22 11.62
C GLY A 145 -14.44 -30.76 12.10
N GLU A 146 -14.01 -30.58 13.34
CA GLU A 146 -13.61 -29.30 13.90
C GLU A 146 -12.75 -28.56 12.85
N ALA A 147 -13.20 -27.37 12.41
CA ALA A 147 -12.44 -26.54 11.50
C ALA A 147 -11.07 -26.29 12.14
N PRO A 148 -9.95 -26.39 11.38
CA PRO A 148 -8.65 -26.07 11.94
C PRO A 148 -8.67 -24.62 12.44
N PRO A 149 -8.01 -24.34 13.60
CA PRO A 149 -7.98 -23.00 14.14
C PRO A 149 -7.48 -22.01 13.07
N PRO A 150 -8.02 -20.79 13.01
CA PRO A 150 -7.55 -19.79 12.09
C PRO A 150 -6.04 -19.59 12.33
N VAL A 151 -5.27 -19.70 11.28
CA VAL A 151 -3.82 -19.46 11.35
C VAL A 151 -3.68 -17.96 11.55
N SER A 152 -3.21 -17.54 12.72
CA SER A 152 -2.88 -16.13 12.97
C SER A 152 -1.80 -15.72 11.97
N GLY A 153 -2.13 -14.82 11.07
CA GLY A 153 -1.25 -14.32 10.02
C GLY A 153 -0.28 -13.24 10.50
N GLY A 154 0.28 -13.32 11.70
CA GLY A 154 1.09 -12.27 12.31
C GLY A 154 0.23 -11.13 12.91
N PRO A 155 0.83 -10.08 13.48
CA PRO A 155 2.25 -10.03 13.79
C PRO A 155 2.66 -11.08 14.81
N PHE A 156 3.94 -11.45 14.83
CA PHE A 156 4.47 -12.44 15.76
C PHE A 156 5.11 -11.76 16.97
N PRO A 157 5.31 -12.47 18.13
CA PRO A 157 5.96 -11.88 19.30
C PRO A 157 7.35 -11.31 19.02
N GLU A 158 8.09 -11.86 18.06
CA GLU A 158 9.40 -11.36 17.62
C GLU A 158 9.35 -10.04 16.83
N ASP A 159 8.17 -9.68 16.31
CA ASP A 159 7.96 -8.41 15.64
C ASP A 159 7.84 -7.23 16.63
N PHE A 160 7.86 -7.51 17.94
CA PHE A 160 7.76 -6.50 18.99
C PHE A 160 9.02 -6.43 19.84
N VAL A 161 9.37 -5.22 20.29
CA VAL A 161 10.51 -5.00 21.17
C VAL A 161 10.20 -3.91 22.20
N ASP A 162 10.58 -4.12 23.47
CA ASP A 162 10.57 -3.07 24.48
C ASP A 162 11.57 -1.97 24.08
N ILE A 163 11.06 -0.77 23.73
CA ILE A 163 11.89 0.32 23.21
C ILE A 163 12.98 0.74 24.20
N THR A 164 12.76 0.57 25.50
CA THR A 164 13.75 0.92 26.53
C THR A 164 14.99 0.02 26.52
N THR A 165 14.91 -1.13 25.83
CA THR A 165 16.02 -2.09 25.70
C THR A 165 16.80 -1.88 24.42
N VAL A 166 16.30 -1.07 23.50
CA VAL A 166 16.95 -0.82 22.20
C VAL A 166 18.09 0.16 22.35
N THR A 167 19.23 -0.19 21.75
CA THR A 167 20.37 0.75 21.70
C THR A 167 20.05 1.92 20.75
N PRO A 168 20.36 3.17 21.15
CA PRO A 168 20.18 4.32 20.28
C PRO A 168 20.78 4.10 18.87
N ASN A 169 19.98 4.34 17.84
CA ASN A 169 20.32 4.08 16.43
C ASN A 169 20.09 5.28 15.50
N VAL A 170 19.57 6.40 16.02
CA VAL A 170 19.33 7.59 15.21
C VAL A 170 20.65 8.30 14.92
N THR A 171 20.89 8.54 13.63
CA THR A 171 22.03 9.32 13.17
C THR A 171 21.61 10.77 12.97
N PRO A 172 22.33 11.76 13.55
CA PRO A 172 22.01 13.16 13.33
C PRO A 172 22.03 13.51 11.83
N PRO A 173 21.14 14.41 11.38
CA PRO A 173 21.15 14.86 10.00
C PRO A 173 22.49 15.53 9.65
N PRO A 174 22.88 15.55 8.36
CA PRO A 174 24.11 16.21 7.93
C PRO A 174 24.07 17.71 8.27
N ALA A 175 25.24 18.24 8.65
CA ALA A 175 25.34 19.66 8.96
C ALA A 175 25.07 20.51 7.70
N GLY A 176 24.20 21.51 7.84
CA GLY A 176 23.90 22.43 6.75
C GLY A 176 25.09 23.26 6.35
N ASN A 177 25.20 23.58 5.06
CA ASN A 177 26.17 24.53 4.51
C ASN A 177 25.57 25.96 4.39
N GLU A 178 26.32 26.91 3.84
CA GLU A 178 25.83 28.28 3.66
C GLU A 178 24.66 28.44 2.69
N ALA A 179 24.39 27.43 1.86
CA ALA A 179 23.30 27.43 0.91
C ALA A 179 22.09 26.63 1.41
N ALA A 180 22.16 26.10 2.63
CA ALA A 180 21.08 25.30 3.22
C ALA A 180 19.76 26.09 3.29
N SER A 181 18.67 25.43 3.02
CA SER A 181 17.32 25.86 3.38
C SER A 181 16.94 25.23 4.70
N THR A 182 16.74 26.04 5.74
CA THR A 182 16.61 25.56 7.13
C THR A 182 15.24 25.81 7.75
N GLY A 183 14.30 26.38 6.98
CA GLY A 183 12.96 26.63 7.45
C GLY A 183 12.07 25.40 7.35
N THR A 184 10.89 25.53 7.94
CA THR A 184 9.83 24.51 7.89
C THR A 184 8.50 25.14 7.53
N PHE A 185 7.65 24.36 6.85
CA PHE A 185 6.29 24.73 6.57
C PHE A 185 5.37 23.59 7.03
N THR A 186 4.48 23.88 7.99
CA THR A 186 3.55 22.88 8.52
C THR A 186 2.17 23.02 7.92
N VAL A 187 1.47 21.91 7.80
CA VAL A 187 0.07 21.83 7.34
C VAL A 187 -0.73 21.08 8.41
N ASP A 188 -1.89 21.61 8.76
CA ASP A 188 -2.83 20.97 9.66
C ASP A 188 -4.05 20.50 8.86
N CYS A 189 -4.21 19.19 8.73
CA CYS A 189 -5.32 18.54 8.01
C CYS A 189 -6.21 17.67 8.92
N GLY A 190 -6.03 17.78 10.26
CA GLY A 190 -6.75 16.96 11.24
C GLY A 190 -6.17 15.57 11.39
N THR A 191 -6.90 14.69 12.06
CA THR A 191 -6.54 13.29 12.37
C THR A 191 -7.50 12.28 11.72
N ASN A 192 -8.22 12.69 10.67
CA ASN A 192 -9.29 11.94 10.02
C ASN A 192 -10.61 11.85 10.83
N GLU A 193 -10.97 12.93 11.50
CA GLU A 193 -12.21 13.01 12.30
C GLU A 193 -13.49 12.77 11.46
N GLU A 194 -13.42 12.92 10.13
CA GLU A 194 -14.49 12.65 9.20
C GLU A 194 -14.60 11.17 8.79
N GLY A 195 -13.65 10.33 9.19
CA GLY A 195 -13.65 8.90 8.93
C GLY A 195 -13.46 8.55 7.44
N GLN A 196 -12.52 9.19 6.77
CA GLN A 196 -12.19 8.90 5.37
C GLN A 196 -11.28 7.68 5.28
N PHE A 197 -11.89 6.52 5.09
CA PHE A 197 -11.18 5.26 4.90
C PHE A 197 -11.56 4.64 3.56
N ASN A 198 -10.60 4.11 2.83
CA ASN A 198 -10.85 3.23 1.70
C ASN A 198 -9.65 2.32 1.45
N SER A 199 -9.87 1.25 0.68
CA SER A 199 -8.83 0.29 0.26
C SER A 199 -8.39 0.52 -1.20
N ASP A 200 -8.67 1.70 -1.75
CA ASP A 200 -8.18 2.12 -3.05
C ASP A 200 -6.69 2.52 -2.97
N ASN A 201 -6.00 2.52 -4.09
CA ASN A 201 -4.70 3.14 -4.23
C ASN A 201 -4.61 3.85 -5.57
N VAL A 202 -4.89 5.15 -5.55
CA VAL A 202 -4.93 6.00 -6.76
C VAL A 202 -3.56 6.18 -7.42
N ILE A 203 -2.46 5.88 -6.71
CA ILE A 203 -1.11 5.92 -7.29
C ILE A 203 -0.80 4.59 -7.98
N VAL A 204 -0.88 3.47 -7.26
CA VAL A 204 -0.41 2.17 -7.75
C VAL A 204 -1.45 1.44 -8.60
N ALA A 205 -2.73 1.64 -8.32
CA ALA A 205 -3.83 0.96 -8.99
C ALA A 205 -4.95 1.92 -9.42
N PRO A 206 -4.65 2.99 -10.20
CA PRO A 206 -5.66 3.94 -10.63
C PRO A 206 -6.75 3.24 -11.45
N GLY A 207 -8.02 3.57 -11.15
CA GLY A 207 -9.18 2.97 -11.80
C GLY A 207 -9.57 1.57 -11.30
N VAL A 208 -8.94 1.08 -10.25
CA VAL A 208 -9.23 -0.23 -9.66
C VAL A 208 -9.72 -0.06 -8.23
N SER A 209 -11.02 -0.29 -8.00
CA SER A 209 -11.58 -0.28 -6.64
C SER A 209 -10.93 -1.37 -5.78
N ASN A 210 -10.69 -1.07 -4.51
CA ASN A 210 -10.03 -1.94 -3.54
C ASN A 210 -8.64 -2.43 -4.00
N GLY A 211 -7.92 -1.62 -4.77
CA GLY A 211 -6.63 -2.00 -5.37
C GLY A 211 -5.48 -2.17 -4.36
N ALA A 212 -5.63 -1.65 -3.15
CA ALA A 212 -4.62 -1.77 -2.09
C ALA A 212 -4.68 -3.10 -1.32
N HIS A 213 -5.82 -3.80 -1.31
CA HIS A 213 -6.05 -5.01 -0.52
C HIS A 213 -5.87 -4.85 1.01
N HIS A 214 -5.80 -3.64 1.51
CA HIS A 214 -5.79 -3.24 2.91
C HIS A 214 -6.38 -1.83 3.03
N LEU A 215 -6.83 -1.48 4.23
CA LEU A 215 -7.48 -0.19 4.46
C LEU A 215 -6.43 0.91 4.63
N HIS A 216 -6.68 2.06 4.02
CA HIS A 216 -5.91 3.28 4.26
C HIS A 216 -6.73 4.32 5.01
N ASP A 217 -6.04 5.08 5.82
CA ASP A 217 -6.46 6.28 6.49
C ASP A 217 -6.09 7.49 5.63
N TYR A 218 -7.04 8.42 5.37
CA TYR A 218 -6.87 9.55 4.46
C TYR A 218 -7.12 10.88 5.16
N ILE A 219 -6.24 11.85 4.96
CA ILE A 219 -6.47 13.25 5.34
C ILE A 219 -6.13 14.20 4.19
N GLY A 220 -6.63 15.40 4.27
CA GLY A 220 -6.48 16.43 3.24
C GLY A 220 -7.61 16.37 2.21
N ASN A 221 -7.31 15.94 1.01
CA ASN A 221 -8.28 15.91 -0.10
C ASN A 221 -9.42 14.91 0.15
N ILE A 222 -10.67 15.40 0.15
CA ILE A 222 -11.84 14.56 0.41
C ILE A 222 -12.43 13.89 -0.85
N GLY A 223 -11.84 14.11 -2.01
CA GLY A 223 -12.30 13.55 -3.30
C GLY A 223 -11.43 12.42 -3.83
N VAL A 224 -10.71 11.70 -2.96
CA VAL A 224 -9.77 10.65 -3.37
C VAL A 224 -10.43 9.28 -3.27
N ASP A 225 -10.53 8.61 -4.41
CA ASP A 225 -10.92 7.22 -4.59
C ASP A 225 -10.12 6.61 -5.75
N ALA A 226 -10.40 5.36 -6.11
CA ALA A 226 -9.73 4.67 -7.23
C ALA A 226 -9.82 5.42 -8.57
N PHE A 227 -10.85 6.24 -8.77
CA PHE A 227 -11.14 6.94 -10.03
C PHE A 227 -10.78 8.42 -9.99
N ALA A 228 -10.17 8.89 -8.90
CA ALA A 228 -9.74 10.27 -8.78
C ALA A 228 -8.72 10.62 -9.86
N THR A 229 -8.92 11.78 -10.49
CA THR A 229 -8.01 12.36 -11.48
C THR A 229 -7.38 13.63 -10.93
N ASP A 230 -6.32 14.10 -11.58
CA ASP A 230 -5.68 15.37 -11.23
C ASP A 230 -6.69 16.52 -11.18
N GLU A 231 -7.64 16.56 -12.14
CA GLU A 231 -8.67 17.58 -12.20
C GLU A 231 -9.70 17.43 -11.09
N SER A 232 -10.14 16.20 -10.76
CA SER A 232 -11.10 15.98 -9.69
C SER A 232 -10.51 16.31 -8.32
N MET A 233 -9.25 15.91 -8.05
CA MET A 233 -8.52 16.25 -6.83
C MET A 233 -8.33 17.77 -6.69
N ALA A 234 -8.00 18.46 -7.80
CA ALA A 234 -7.83 19.92 -7.79
C ALA A 234 -9.14 20.69 -7.57
N ALA A 235 -10.29 20.06 -7.78
CA ALA A 235 -11.61 20.63 -7.60
C ALA A 235 -12.29 20.22 -6.28
N ALA A 236 -11.74 19.24 -5.58
CA ALA A 236 -12.29 18.73 -4.32
C ALA A 236 -12.06 19.71 -3.16
N GLU A 237 -12.88 19.57 -2.13
CA GLU A 237 -12.65 20.21 -0.83
C GLU A 237 -11.52 19.51 -0.08
N THR A 238 -11.08 20.08 1.03
CA THR A 238 -9.97 19.56 1.84
C THR A 238 -10.26 19.76 3.33
N THR A 239 -9.74 18.87 4.16
CA THR A 239 -9.73 19.03 5.61
C THR A 239 -8.62 19.97 6.10
N CYS A 240 -7.64 20.30 5.24
CA CYS A 240 -6.51 21.15 5.64
C CYS A 240 -6.91 22.60 5.87
N THR A 241 -6.56 23.16 7.02
CA THR A 241 -6.97 24.50 7.49
C THR A 241 -6.44 25.64 6.62
N ASN A 242 -5.30 25.44 5.93
CA ASN A 242 -4.69 26.41 5.03
C ASN A 242 -5.13 26.29 3.55
N GLY A 243 -6.07 25.36 3.26
CA GLY A 243 -6.59 25.12 1.92
C GLY A 243 -5.67 24.27 1.01
N ASP A 244 -4.72 23.55 1.58
CA ASP A 244 -3.96 22.55 0.87
C ASP A 244 -4.88 21.41 0.42
N GLN A 245 -4.95 21.16 -0.89
CA GLN A 245 -5.75 20.10 -1.50
C GLN A 245 -4.97 18.79 -1.71
N SER A 246 -3.76 18.69 -1.16
CA SER A 246 -2.96 17.47 -1.21
C SER A 246 -3.66 16.33 -0.47
N THR A 247 -3.34 15.11 -0.86
CA THR A 247 -3.79 13.92 -0.12
C THR A 247 -2.61 13.25 0.54
N TYR A 248 -2.82 12.83 1.78
CA TYR A 248 -1.87 12.13 2.63
C TYR A 248 -2.59 10.88 3.11
N TYR A 249 -2.03 9.69 2.87
CA TYR A 249 -2.66 8.47 3.31
C TYR A 249 -1.64 7.39 3.66
N TRP A 250 -2.06 6.48 4.53
CA TRP A 250 -1.23 5.41 5.08
C TRP A 250 -2.10 4.22 5.49
N PRO A 251 -1.56 2.99 5.61
CA PRO A 251 -2.32 1.86 6.11
C PRO A 251 -2.81 2.12 7.54
N VAL A 252 -4.05 1.77 7.82
CA VAL A 252 -4.60 1.89 9.17
C VAL A 252 -3.82 1.03 10.17
N LEU A 253 -3.83 1.45 11.43
CA LEU A 253 -3.38 0.67 12.55
C LEU A 253 -4.59 0.04 13.24
N ARG A 254 -4.51 -1.23 13.63
CA ARG A 254 -5.58 -1.91 14.35
C ARG A 254 -5.14 -2.38 15.72
N VAL A 255 -6.08 -2.41 16.67
CA VAL A 255 -5.98 -3.24 17.86
C VAL A 255 -6.50 -4.63 17.50
N LEU A 256 -5.68 -5.65 17.75
CA LEU A 256 -5.97 -7.03 17.41
C LEU A 256 -6.84 -7.67 18.48
N ASP A 257 -7.81 -8.47 18.08
CA ASP A 257 -8.67 -9.23 18.98
C ASP A 257 -7.99 -10.53 19.42
N GLU A 258 -8.06 -10.87 20.69
CA GLU A 258 -7.61 -12.17 21.18
C GLU A 258 -8.43 -13.34 20.62
N ASP A 259 -9.67 -13.10 20.21
CA ASP A 259 -10.64 -14.12 19.76
C ASP A 259 -11.01 -14.03 18.27
N GLY A 260 -10.48 -13.06 17.51
CA GLY A 260 -10.69 -12.93 16.05
C GLY A 260 -12.13 -12.57 15.65
N ASP A 261 -12.98 -12.12 16.58
CA ASP A 261 -14.38 -11.74 16.32
C ASP A 261 -14.62 -10.22 16.22
N GLY A 262 -13.57 -9.41 16.34
CA GLY A 262 -13.65 -7.94 16.30
C GLY A 262 -14.23 -7.32 17.57
N SER A 263 -14.35 -8.08 18.66
CA SER A 263 -14.78 -7.56 19.95
C SER A 263 -13.59 -7.40 20.91
N ILE A 264 -13.23 -6.18 21.23
CA ILE A 264 -12.23 -5.90 22.26
C ILE A 264 -12.93 -6.00 23.61
N ASP A 265 -12.71 -7.08 24.36
CA ASP A 265 -12.89 -7.04 25.80
C ASP A 265 -11.77 -6.18 26.39
N ALA A 266 -11.99 -4.86 26.41
CA ALA A 266 -11.13 -3.96 27.16
C ALA A 266 -10.94 -4.59 28.55
N ALA A 267 -9.71 -4.91 28.92
CA ALA A 267 -9.36 -5.44 30.23
C ALA A 267 -9.69 -4.41 31.31
N GLY A 268 -10.95 -4.35 31.68
CA GLY A 268 -11.57 -3.43 32.58
C GLY A 268 -13.06 -3.72 32.60
N GLY A 269 -13.45 -4.86 33.19
CA GLY A 269 -14.79 -5.44 33.19
C GLY A 269 -15.94 -4.44 33.20
N HIS A 270 -16.85 -4.65 32.27
CA HIS A 270 -18.25 -4.34 32.45
C HIS A 270 -19.11 -5.31 31.63
N ASN A 271 -19.50 -6.43 32.29
CA ASN A 271 -20.79 -7.01 32.04
C ASN A 271 -21.84 -5.99 32.47
N GLY A 272 -22.50 -5.35 31.53
CA GLY A 272 -23.55 -4.38 31.84
C GLY A 272 -24.54 -4.25 30.70
N ASP A 273 -25.74 -4.76 30.93
CA ASP A 273 -26.96 -4.61 30.14
C ASP A 273 -27.05 -3.26 29.41
N HIS A 274 -27.23 -3.29 28.10
CA HIS A 274 -27.62 -2.13 27.31
C HIS A 274 -28.98 -1.58 27.75
N ASN A 275 -28.97 -0.52 28.53
CA ASN A 275 -30.09 0.43 28.56
C ASN A 275 -29.64 1.80 29.07
N GLY A 276 -29.59 2.80 28.16
CA GLY A 276 -29.76 4.22 28.45
C GLY A 276 -28.50 5.02 28.76
N GLY A 277 -28.05 5.78 27.82
CA GLY A 277 -27.54 7.15 27.85
C GLY A 277 -26.60 7.55 29.00
N ASP A 278 -25.35 7.78 28.67
CA ASP A 278 -24.70 9.02 29.13
C ASP A 278 -23.42 9.31 28.32
N ALA A 279 -23.22 10.60 28.01
CA ALA A 279 -22.09 11.11 27.31
C ALA A 279 -20.85 11.11 28.24
N GLY A 280 -19.86 10.28 27.93
CA GLY A 280 -18.53 10.33 28.49
C GLY A 280 -17.55 9.95 27.39
N GLY A 281 -16.79 10.94 26.90
CA GLY A 281 -15.85 10.74 25.80
C GLY A 281 -14.83 9.67 26.15
N ASP A 282 -14.88 8.57 25.39
CA ASP A 282 -13.83 7.58 25.34
C ASP A 282 -13.01 7.84 24.07
N ALA A 283 -11.72 7.93 24.24
CA ALA A 283 -10.83 8.39 23.19
C ALA A 283 -10.67 7.32 22.09
N GLY A 284 -11.09 7.66 20.90
CA GLY A 284 -10.38 7.27 19.68
C GLY A 284 -10.52 5.82 19.18
N GLN A 285 -11.64 5.10 19.43
CA GLN A 285 -11.90 3.83 18.76
C GLN A 285 -13.09 3.96 17.80
N ILE A 286 -12.83 3.79 16.50
CA ILE A 286 -13.93 3.68 15.53
C ILE A 286 -14.47 2.26 15.61
N GLY A 287 -15.74 2.14 16.00
CA GLY A 287 -16.43 0.86 16.02
C GLY A 287 -16.50 0.25 14.60
N ARG A 288 -16.52 -1.08 14.52
CA ARG A 288 -16.62 -1.83 13.25
C ARG A 288 -17.80 -1.38 12.36
N ASP A 289 -18.85 -0.80 12.94
CA ASP A 289 -20.04 -0.31 12.24
C ASP A 289 -19.83 1.08 11.60
N ASP A 290 -18.79 1.81 11.97
CA ASP A 290 -18.47 3.16 11.48
C ASP A 290 -17.43 3.14 10.35
N VAL A 291 -16.73 2.03 10.15
CA VAL A 291 -15.84 1.81 9.00
C VAL A 291 -16.71 1.37 7.82
N PRO A 292 -16.59 1.99 6.63
CA PRO A 292 -17.33 1.56 5.45
C PRO A 292 -17.13 0.06 5.24
N PRO A 293 -18.20 -0.71 4.92
CA PRO A 293 -18.02 -2.11 4.60
C PRO A 293 -17.08 -2.21 3.39
N ILE A 294 -15.91 -2.78 3.63
CA ILE A 294 -15.01 -3.19 2.56
C ILE A 294 -15.73 -4.36 1.88
N ASP A 295 -15.87 -4.32 0.55
CA ASP A 295 -16.51 -5.39 -0.20
C ASP A 295 -15.89 -6.74 0.20
N ASP A 296 -16.69 -7.60 0.83
CA ASP A 296 -16.29 -8.86 1.47
C ASP A 296 -15.68 -9.91 0.51
N GLU A 297 -15.58 -9.61 -0.78
CA GLU A 297 -15.09 -10.59 -1.77
C GLU A 297 -13.57 -10.62 -1.94
N LEU A 298 -12.83 -9.69 -1.37
CA LEU A 298 -11.36 -9.67 -1.41
C LEU A 298 -10.77 -9.76 0.00
N ASP A 299 -10.94 -10.90 0.62
CA ASP A 299 -10.16 -11.51 1.70
C ASP A 299 -9.38 -10.56 2.64
N ASN A 300 -10.09 -9.59 3.23
CA ASN A 300 -9.57 -8.79 4.33
C ASN A 300 -9.73 -9.50 5.70
N ALA A 301 -10.08 -10.78 5.70
CA ALA A 301 -10.28 -11.56 6.92
C ALA A 301 -9.03 -11.63 7.83
N HIS A 302 -7.84 -11.32 7.26
CA HIS A 302 -6.59 -11.23 8.03
C HIS A 302 -6.39 -9.85 8.68
N ASN A 303 -6.95 -8.76 8.12
CA ASN A 303 -6.91 -7.41 8.68
C ASN A 303 -8.08 -7.24 9.67
N SER A 304 -8.03 -7.94 10.80
CA SER A 304 -9.08 -7.97 11.82
C SER A 304 -8.78 -7.03 12.98
N GLY A 305 -9.81 -6.69 13.77
CA GLY A 305 -9.69 -5.82 14.92
C GLY A 305 -10.14 -4.38 14.66
N ALA A 306 -10.23 -3.58 15.73
CA ALA A 306 -10.70 -2.20 15.65
C ALA A 306 -9.64 -1.28 15.05
N VAL A 307 -10.03 -0.44 14.10
CA VAL A 307 -9.16 0.63 13.58
C VAL A 307 -8.91 1.67 14.68
N LEU A 308 -7.66 2.07 14.84
CA LEU A 308 -7.25 3.14 15.73
C LEU A 308 -7.22 4.48 14.98
N GLU A 309 -7.84 5.51 15.58
CA GLU A 309 -7.65 6.88 15.15
C GLU A 309 -6.33 7.43 15.68
N PRO A 310 -5.56 8.19 14.88
CA PRO A 310 -4.42 8.94 15.39
C PRO A 310 -4.86 9.97 16.44
N VAL A 311 -4.09 10.13 17.51
CA VAL A 311 -4.28 11.23 18.48
C VAL A 311 -3.57 12.51 18.04
N GLU A 312 -2.60 12.41 17.14
CA GLU A 312 -1.89 13.54 16.54
C GLU A 312 -1.37 13.16 15.16
N VAL A 313 -1.52 14.04 14.17
CA VAL A 313 -0.87 13.96 12.86
C VAL A 313 -0.14 15.28 12.60
N SER A 314 1.16 15.20 12.37
CA SER A 314 2.01 16.32 12.01
C SER A 314 2.50 16.17 10.57
N LEU A 315 2.20 17.14 9.72
CA LEU A 315 2.70 17.25 8.35
C LEU A 315 3.69 18.42 8.26
N THR A 316 4.96 18.12 8.14
CA THR A 316 6.03 19.13 8.12
C THR A 316 6.85 19.03 6.84
N PHE A 317 6.88 20.09 6.07
CA PHE A 317 7.77 20.23 4.93
C PHE A 317 9.06 20.90 5.37
N GLN A 318 10.19 20.24 5.15
CA GLN A 318 11.52 20.67 5.57
C GLN A 318 12.39 21.06 4.38
N GLY A 319 13.42 21.85 4.65
CA GLY A 319 14.42 22.25 3.67
C GLY A 319 15.49 21.18 3.42
N ASN A 320 16.53 21.59 2.67
CA ASN A 320 17.67 20.74 2.32
C ASN A 320 18.95 21.30 2.92
N PRO A 321 19.82 20.49 3.54
CA PRO A 321 21.02 20.98 4.20
C PRO A 321 22.11 21.53 3.26
N THR A 322 21.99 21.31 1.96
CA THR A 322 23.04 21.67 1.00
C THR A 322 22.64 22.70 -0.06
N SER A 323 21.33 22.95 -0.23
CA SER A 323 20.80 23.83 -1.27
C SER A 323 19.45 24.45 -0.91
N PRO A 324 19.01 25.50 -1.58
CA PRO A 324 17.61 25.88 -1.59
C PRO A 324 16.75 24.77 -2.19
N VAL A 325 15.49 24.70 -1.75
CA VAL A 325 14.48 23.83 -2.37
C VAL A 325 13.76 24.59 -3.49
N VAL A 326 13.27 23.84 -4.49
CA VAL A 326 12.41 24.35 -5.56
C VAL A 326 10.97 23.88 -5.36
N ASP A 327 10.01 24.50 -6.06
CA ASP A 327 8.62 24.13 -5.99
C ASP A 327 8.42 22.66 -6.40
N MET A 328 7.66 21.91 -5.61
CA MET A 328 7.16 20.60 -6.04
C MET A 328 6.12 20.81 -7.13
N PRO A 329 6.19 20.07 -8.24
CA PRO A 329 5.15 20.16 -9.26
C PRO A 329 3.80 19.71 -8.69
N ARG A 330 2.73 20.38 -9.08
CA ARG A 330 1.38 19.92 -8.74
C ARG A 330 1.16 18.53 -9.33
N PHE A 331 0.51 17.66 -8.56
CA PHE A 331 0.27 16.24 -8.85
C PHE A 331 1.51 15.34 -8.78
N LEU A 332 2.61 15.80 -8.18
CA LEU A 332 3.71 14.93 -7.81
C LEU A 332 3.21 13.84 -6.86
N ARG A 333 3.45 12.58 -7.20
CA ARG A 333 3.09 11.40 -6.42
C ARG A 333 4.34 10.81 -5.78
N ILE A 334 4.32 10.59 -4.49
CA ILE A 334 5.45 9.99 -3.78
C ILE A 334 4.95 8.88 -2.87
N ILE A 335 5.61 7.73 -2.92
CA ILE A 335 5.42 6.62 -2.00
C ILE A 335 6.70 6.45 -1.19
N THR A 336 6.61 6.49 0.13
CA THR A 336 7.70 6.10 1.03
C THR A 336 7.33 4.81 1.76
N GLY A 337 8.29 3.94 2.05
CA GLY A 337 8.00 2.59 2.52
C GLY A 337 7.70 1.62 1.39
N ASP A 338 7.37 0.37 1.73
CA ASP A 338 7.01 -0.68 0.76
C ASP A 338 6.02 -1.67 1.38
N ALA A 339 4.78 -1.66 0.90
CA ALA A 339 3.71 -2.57 1.33
C ALA A 339 4.04 -4.07 1.18
N LYS A 340 5.13 -4.41 0.48
CA LYS A 340 5.51 -5.80 0.14
C LYS A 340 6.96 -6.13 0.48
N THR A 341 7.48 -5.63 1.59
CA THR A 341 8.88 -5.83 1.99
C THR A 341 9.27 -7.29 2.18
N LEU A 342 8.36 -8.16 2.64
CA LEU A 342 8.65 -9.59 2.75
C LEU A 342 8.77 -10.29 1.37
N THR A 343 8.27 -9.65 0.31
CA THR A 343 8.38 -10.14 -1.06
C THR A 343 9.51 -9.44 -1.83
N ASN A 344 9.60 -8.09 -1.70
CA ASN A 344 10.52 -7.25 -2.46
C ASN A 344 11.89 -7.10 -1.80
N GLY A 345 12.00 -7.47 -0.52
CA GLY A 345 13.13 -7.13 0.34
C GLY A 345 13.00 -5.72 0.94
N THR A 346 13.85 -5.41 1.91
CA THR A 346 13.75 -4.23 2.77
C THR A 346 14.39 -2.95 2.19
N ALA A 347 14.80 -2.96 0.93
CA ALA A 347 15.49 -1.81 0.32
C ALA A 347 14.67 -0.50 0.32
N ASN A 348 13.34 -0.62 0.34
CA ASN A 348 12.40 0.50 0.41
C ASN A 348 11.64 0.58 1.75
N ALA A 349 12.02 -0.18 2.77
CA ALA A 349 11.43 -0.09 4.11
C ALA A 349 11.92 1.19 4.80
N ASN A 350 11.28 2.32 4.49
CA ASN A 350 11.70 3.64 4.96
C ASN A 350 10.76 4.23 6.02
N ALA A 351 9.62 3.58 6.30
CA ALA A 351 8.79 3.92 7.43
C ALA A 351 9.50 3.54 8.73
N SER A 352 9.32 4.31 9.78
CA SER A 352 9.93 4.04 11.06
C SER A 352 8.96 4.15 12.23
N TRP A 353 9.24 3.38 13.27
CA TRP A 353 8.45 3.23 14.47
C TRP A 353 9.24 3.68 15.68
N SER A 354 8.60 4.41 16.57
CA SER A 354 9.18 4.86 17.84
C SER A 354 8.10 5.03 18.91
N CYS A 355 8.47 5.63 20.03
CA CYS A 355 7.54 6.07 21.06
C CYS A 355 7.78 7.55 21.37
N THR A 356 6.73 8.26 21.84
CA THR A 356 6.89 9.66 22.26
C THR A 356 7.98 9.78 23.31
N GLY A 357 8.94 10.69 23.04
CA GLY A 357 10.13 10.91 23.88
C GLY A 357 11.34 10.01 23.56
N PHE A 358 11.23 9.07 22.61
CA PHE A 358 12.32 8.21 22.15
C PHE A 358 12.75 8.52 20.73
N GLU A 359 12.01 9.32 19.99
CA GLU A 359 12.15 9.54 18.54
C GLU A 359 13.55 10.03 18.12
N ASP A 360 14.19 10.87 18.96
CA ASP A 360 15.55 11.39 18.73
C ASP A 360 16.66 10.35 18.97
N SER A 361 16.31 9.19 19.53
CA SER A 361 17.30 8.19 19.93
C SER A 361 17.05 6.83 19.28
N VAL A 362 15.81 6.43 19.10
CA VAL A 362 15.42 5.10 18.57
C VAL A 362 14.39 5.24 17.48
N GLN A 363 14.71 4.67 16.30
CA GLN A 363 13.80 4.51 15.18
C GLN A 363 13.92 3.06 14.69
N LEU A 364 12.81 2.34 14.64
CA LEU A 364 12.73 0.94 14.25
C LEU A 364 12.08 0.83 12.85
N THR A 365 12.56 -0.09 12.02
CA THR A 365 11.99 -0.33 10.68
C THR A 365 11.42 -1.73 10.52
N ASP A 366 11.81 -2.66 11.39
CA ASP A 366 11.50 -4.08 11.30
C ASP A 366 10.86 -4.65 12.58
N GLN A 367 10.60 -3.80 13.58
CA GLN A 367 9.91 -4.17 14.81
C GLN A 367 8.97 -3.05 15.28
N TYR A 368 7.86 -3.43 15.86
CA TYR A 368 6.97 -2.54 16.60
C TYR A 368 7.56 -2.25 17.98
N PRO A 369 7.65 -0.98 18.42
CA PRO A 369 8.03 -0.68 19.79
C PRO A 369 6.90 -0.97 20.76
N LEU A 370 7.20 -1.60 21.88
CA LEU A 370 6.36 -1.58 23.06
C LEU A 370 6.74 -0.34 23.88
N CYS A 371 5.84 0.62 23.93
CA CYS A 371 6.06 1.90 24.61
C CYS A 371 5.89 1.77 26.12
N PRO A 372 6.73 2.43 26.94
CA PRO A 372 6.55 2.46 28.38
C PRO A 372 5.30 3.28 28.77
N GLU A 373 4.79 3.07 29.98
CA GLU A 373 3.63 3.80 30.50
C GLU A 373 3.81 5.33 30.38
N GLY A 374 2.82 5.99 29.79
CA GLY A 374 2.82 7.44 29.54
C GLY A 374 3.58 7.88 28.28
N SER A 375 3.87 6.93 27.39
CA SER A 375 4.48 7.17 26.08
C SER A 375 3.64 6.50 25.01
N ASP A 376 3.32 7.20 23.95
CA ASP A 376 2.46 6.77 22.85
C ASP A 376 3.27 6.22 21.67
N LEU A 377 2.65 5.39 20.86
CA LEU A 377 3.26 4.86 19.65
C LEU A 377 3.40 5.97 18.61
N VAL A 378 4.57 6.04 17.97
CA VAL A 378 4.87 6.99 16.89
C VAL A 378 5.23 6.25 15.62
N ARG A 379 4.60 6.63 14.50
CA ARG A 379 4.97 6.27 13.14
C ARG A 379 5.55 7.51 12.43
N THR A 380 6.66 7.36 11.75
CA THR A 380 7.27 8.46 10.99
C THR A 380 7.53 8.02 9.55
N PHE A 381 7.08 8.84 8.62
CA PHE A 381 7.32 8.69 7.19
C PHE A 381 8.16 9.86 6.69
N ASP A 382 9.42 9.58 6.41
CA ASP A 382 10.29 10.51 5.68
C ASP A 382 10.09 10.27 4.19
N PHE A 383 9.62 11.30 3.47
CA PHE A 383 9.42 11.21 2.03
C PHE A 383 10.69 11.60 1.26
N GLN A 384 10.81 11.17 0.02
CA GLN A 384 11.90 11.55 -0.87
C GLN A 384 11.88 13.05 -1.11
N SER A 385 13.07 13.67 -1.06
CA SER A 385 13.26 15.12 -1.15
C SER A 385 14.08 15.57 -2.36
N CYS A 386 14.39 14.67 -3.26
CA CYS A 386 15.07 14.96 -4.53
C CYS A 386 14.18 14.53 -5.69
N TRP A 387 13.88 15.44 -6.61
CA TRP A 387 13.01 15.23 -7.76
C TRP A 387 13.80 15.37 -9.06
N ASP A 388 13.46 14.57 -10.09
CA ASP A 388 14.14 14.53 -11.40
C ASP A 388 13.94 15.79 -12.25
N GLY A 389 13.12 16.74 -11.79
CA GLY A 389 12.84 17.99 -12.47
C GLY A 389 11.91 17.88 -13.69
N GLN A 390 11.27 16.72 -13.93
CA GLN A 390 10.51 16.48 -15.15
C GLN A 390 9.18 15.76 -14.91
N ASN A 391 9.18 14.68 -14.14
CA ASN A 391 8.05 13.77 -14.04
C ASN A 391 7.30 13.94 -12.72
N THR A 392 5.97 13.90 -12.76
CA THR A 392 5.13 13.89 -11.56
C THR A 392 4.89 12.47 -11.04
N ASP A 393 5.23 11.46 -11.85
CA ASP A 393 5.17 10.05 -11.51
C ASP A 393 6.10 9.27 -12.46
N SER A 394 6.33 7.99 -12.18
CA SER A 394 7.11 7.07 -13.01
C SER A 394 6.49 5.70 -13.01
N ALA A 395 6.85 4.86 -13.98
CA ALA A 395 6.25 3.54 -14.15
C ALA A 395 6.35 2.61 -12.93
N ASN A 396 7.32 2.83 -12.06
CA ASN A 396 7.48 2.12 -10.79
C ASN A 396 7.14 2.99 -9.57
N HIS A 397 6.56 4.19 -9.76
CA HIS A 397 6.19 5.18 -8.75
C HIS A 397 7.34 5.60 -7.82
N ARG A 398 8.62 5.42 -8.24
CA ARG A 398 9.79 5.65 -7.38
C ARG A 398 10.95 6.37 -8.06
N THR A 399 11.17 6.17 -9.37
CA THR A 399 12.41 6.64 -10.04
C THR A 399 12.43 8.12 -10.39
N HIS A 400 11.32 8.82 -10.29
CA HIS A 400 11.21 10.26 -10.48
C HIS A 400 11.58 11.07 -9.22
N VAL A 401 11.64 10.40 -8.06
CA VAL A 401 12.07 10.97 -6.79
C VAL A 401 13.14 10.11 -6.12
N ALA A 402 13.91 10.68 -5.20
CA ALA A 402 14.91 9.95 -4.44
C ALA A 402 15.15 10.61 -3.07
N PHE A 403 15.68 9.86 -2.13
CA PHE A 403 16.22 10.40 -0.89
C PHE A 403 17.51 11.17 -1.17
N ALA A 404 17.77 12.19 -0.37
CA ALA A 404 19.05 12.87 -0.38
C ALA A 404 20.19 11.90 -0.01
N GLN A 405 21.37 12.15 -0.51
CA GLN A 405 22.59 11.40 -0.17
C GLN A 405 22.99 11.65 1.28
N ALA A 406 23.91 10.86 1.82
CA ALA A 406 24.34 10.94 3.20
C ALA A 406 24.91 12.33 3.60
N ASP A 407 25.37 13.12 2.63
CA ASP A 407 25.81 14.50 2.85
C ASP A 407 24.68 15.54 2.71
N GLY A 408 23.46 15.09 2.43
CA GLY A 408 22.27 15.90 2.22
C GLY A 408 22.09 16.42 0.79
N SER A 409 23.00 16.16 -0.13
CA SER A 409 22.87 16.59 -1.53
C SER A 409 21.92 15.66 -2.32
N CYS A 410 21.29 16.20 -3.34
CA CYS A 410 20.61 15.38 -4.34
C CYS A 410 21.64 14.82 -5.35
N GLN A 411 21.36 13.62 -5.87
CA GLN A 411 22.19 13.04 -6.94
C GLN A 411 22.15 13.89 -8.22
N GLU A 412 23.11 13.64 -9.11
CA GLU A 412 23.20 14.36 -10.39
C GLU A 412 21.90 14.23 -11.20
N GLY A 413 21.39 15.36 -11.68
CA GLY A 413 20.16 15.44 -12.45
C GLY A 413 18.88 15.61 -11.61
N PHE A 414 18.99 15.58 -10.28
CA PHE A 414 17.87 15.82 -9.37
C PHE A 414 17.96 17.18 -8.68
N GLN A 415 16.83 17.73 -8.32
CA GLN A 415 16.68 19.01 -7.63
C GLN A 415 16.08 18.78 -6.24
N ALA A 416 16.54 19.53 -5.24
CA ALA A 416 15.95 19.46 -3.91
C ALA A 416 14.56 20.11 -3.92
N ILE A 417 13.59 19.40 -3.40
CA ILE A 417 12.20 19.85 -3.13
C ILE A 417 11.96 19.82 -1.63
N PRO A 418 10.93 20.52 -1.10
CA PRO A 418 10.54 20.37 0.29
C PRO A 418 10.33 18.90 0.67
N GLN A 419 11.00 18.44 1.73
CA GLN A 419 10.82 17.09 2.25
C GLN A 419 9.60 17.03 3.14
N LEU A 420 8.59 16.25 2.76
CA LEU A 420 7.51 15.93 3.69
C LEU A 420 8.03 14.94 4.75
N VAL A 421 7.82 15.29 6.01
CA VAL A 421 7.90 14.39 7.15
C VAL A 421 6.51 14.30 7.74
N GLN A 422 5.95 13.10 7.73
CA GLN A 422 4.66 12.81 8.31
C GLN A 422 4.88 12.01 9.59
N ARG A 423 4.42 12.55 10.71
CA ARG A 423 4.51 11.94 12.03
C ARG A 423 3.11 11.70 12.56
N ILE A 424 2.82 10.46 12.95
CA ILE A 424 1.51 10.04 13.41
C ILE A 424 1.66 9.40 14.79
N VAL A 425 0.84 9.82 15.74
CA VAL A 425 0.84 9.32 17.13
C VAL A 425 -0.45 8.58 17.40
N TYR A 426 -0.32 7.43 18.03
CA TYR A 426 -1.46 6.61 18.46
C TYR A 426 -1.35 6.27 19.95
N ASP A 427 -2.44 6.43 20.68
CA ASP A 427 -2.63 5.83 22.01
C ASP A 427 -3.00 4.36 21.81
N VAL A 428 -2.05 3.46 22.01
CA VAL A 428 -2.23 2.02 21.82
C VAL A 428 -2.33 1.29 23.17
N PRO A 429 -3.15 0.23 23.27
CA PRO A 429 -3.16 -0.61 24.45
C PRO A 429 -1.78 -1.19 24.75
N GLN A 430 -1.48 -1.42 26.03
CA GLN A 430 -0.22 -2.00 26.44
C GLN A 430 -0.07 -3.45 25.95
N GLY A 431 1.07 -3.77 25.37
CA GLY A 431 1.40 -5.12 24.91
C GLY A 431 1.43 -5.28 23.39
N PRO A 432 1.72 -6.48 22.90
CA PRO A 432 1.84 -6.78 21.47
C PRO A 432 0.44 -7.07 20.87
N VAL A 433 -0.47 -6.09 20.93
CA VAL A 433 -1.90 -6.23 20.58
C VAL A 433 -2.33 -5.30 19.45
N PHE A 434 -1.42 -4.80 18.66
CA PHE A 434 -1.71 -3.92 17.52
C PHE A 434 -0.88 -4.30 16.30
N ALA A 435 -1.37 -3.94 15.12
CA ALA A 435 -0.66 -4.16 13.86
C ALA A 435 -1.11 -3.18 12.78
N VAL A 436 -0.24 -2.93 11.81
CA VAL A 436 -0.59 -2.23 10.57
C VAL A 436 -1.36 -3.18 9.64
N ASP A 437 -2.36 -2.66 8.93
CA ASP A 437 -3.00 -3.41 7.84
C ASP A 437 -1.96 -3.73 6.75
N SER A 438 -2.04 -4.91 6.21
CA SER A 438 -1.10 -5.38 5.19
C SER A 438 -1.76 -6.32 4.17
N PHE A 439 -1.03 -6.68 3.12
CA PHE A 439 -1.40 -7.84 2.31
C PHE A 439 -1.27 -9.14 3.13
N PRO A 440 -2.11 -10.16 2.88
CA PRO A 440 -2.08 -11.42 3.64
C PRO A 440 -0.69 -12.05 3.74
N GLU A 441 0.05 -12.02 2.64
CA GLU A 441 1.39 -12.58 2.54
C GLU A 441 2.47 -11.78 3.27
N GLN A 442 2.14 -10.60 3.74
CA GLN A 442 3.07 -9.70 4.44
C GLN A 442 2.97 -9.80 5.96
N LEU A 443 1.99 -10.56 6.48
CA LEU A 443 1.90 -11.02 7.87
C LEU A 443 1.92 -9.86 8.89
N HIS A 444 1.39 -8.69 8.54
CA HIS A 444 1.42 -7.48 9.38
C HIS A 444 2.82 -7.10 9.89
N HIS A 445 3.86 -7.47 9.13
CA HIS A 445 5.24 -7.18 9.54
C HIS A 445 5.49 -5.67 9.52
N PRO A 446 6.09 -5.08 10.57
CA PRO A 446 6.23 -3.62 10.72
C PRO A 446 6.97 -2.93 9.56
N SER A 447 7.86 -3.65 8.87
CA SER A 447 8.58 -3.11 7.70
C SER A 447 7.70 -2.88 6.47
N THR A 448 6.46 -3.40 6.46
CA THR A 448 5.50 -3.19 5.35
C THR A 448 4.79 -1.85 5.42
N ASP A 449 5.05 -1.10 6.48
CA ASP A 449 4.47 0.23 6.64
C ASP A 449 4.93 1.19 5.55
N HIS A 450 4.02 2.03 5.10
CA HIS A 450 4.26 2.96 4.00
C HIS A 450 3.36 4.19 4.13
N GLY A 451 3.77 5.27 3.51
CA GLY A 451 3.00 6.49 3.39
C GLY A 451 2.96 6.95 1.94
N ASP A 452 1.84 7.50 1.56
CA ASP A 452 1.53 7.96 0.22
C ASP A 452 1.17 9.44 0.24
N PHE A 453 1.66 10.17 -0.73
CA PHE A 453 1.47 11.60 -0.85
C PHE A 453 1.23 12.00 -2.31
N ILE A 454 0.20 12.82 -2.54
CA ILE A 454 0.00 13.49 -3.82
C ILE A 454 -0.07 14.99 -3.56
N ASN A 455 0.89 15.72 -4.12
CA ASN A 455 0.91 17.19 -4.01
C ASN A 455 -0.18 17.82 -4.85
N VAL A 456 -1.19 18.42 -4.22
CA VAL A 456 -2.24 19.18 -4.91
C VAL A 456 -2.27 20.65 -4.45
N MET A 457 -1.25 21.10 -3.71
CA MET A 457 -1.10 22.52 -3.37
C MET A 457 -1.20 23.38 -4.64
N ASN A 458 -1.95 24.46 -4.56
CA ASN A 458 -1.96 25.43 -5.64
C ASN A 458 -0.60 26.17 -5.71
N GLU A 459 -0.32 26.78 -6.87
CA GLU A 459 0.97 27.45 -7.12
C GLU A 459 1.31 28.54 -6.07
N GLN A 460 0.31 29.24 -5.55
CA GLN A 460 0.54 30.29 -4.56
C GLN A 460 0.97 29.67 -3.21
N LEU A 461 0.27 28.65 -2.72
CA LEU A 461 0.57 28.00 -1.46
C LEU A 461 1.94 27.31 -1.50
N MET A 462 2.27 26.65 -2.62
CA MET A 462 3.59 26.03 -2.84
C MET A 462 4.71 27.09 -2.83
N ALA A 463 4.51 28.21 -3.52
CA ALA A 463 5.49 29.32 -3.51
C ALA A 463 5.66 29.93 -2.11
N GLU A 464 4.60 30.04 -1.32
CA GLU A 464 4.68 30.51 0.07
C GLU A 464 5.44 29.51 0.95
N ALA A 465 5.22 28.20 0.79
CA ALA A 465 5.95 27.16 1.50
C ALA A 465 7.46 27.20 1.16
N VAL A 466 7.79 27.21 -0.13
CA VAL A 466 9.19 27.24 -0.59
C VAL A 466 9.90 28.52 -0.14
N ALA A 467 9.24 29.70 -0.21
CA ALA A 467 9.82 30.94 0.28
C ALA A 467 10.08 30.88 1.79
N CYS A 468 9.15 30.34 2.58
CA CYS A 468 9.31 30.16 4.01
C CYS A 468 10.53 29.28 4.34
N ILE A 469 10.60 28.11 3.69
CA ILE A 469 11.66 27.12 3.89
C ILE A 469 13.02 27.69 3.50
N ASN A 470 13.12 28.34 2.33
CA ASN A 470 14.37 28.92 1.84
C ASN A 470 14.86 30.13 2.65
N GLU A 471 13.95 30.87 3.29
CA GLU A 471 14.30 32.00 4.17
C GLU A 471 14.61 31.56 5.62
N GLY A 472 14.58 30.26 5.92
CA GLY A 472 14.87 29.72 7.25
C GLY A 472 13.82 30.09 8.29
N ARG A 473 12.57 30.26 7.87
CA ARG A 473 11.42 30.57 8.75
C ARG A 473 10.66 29.31 9.12
N GLU A 474 9.97 29.36 10.25
CA GLU A 474 8.95 28.38 10.64
C GLU A 474 7.59 28.99 10.30
N CYS A 475 6.84 28.33 9.40
CA CYS A 475 5.54 28.80 8.95
C CYS A 475 4.52 27.65 9.02
N GLY A 476 3.26 28.03 9.14
CA GLY A 476 2.13 27.10 9.24
C GLY A 476 1.01 27.72 10.08
N PRO A 477 -0.09 26.97 10.29
CA PRO A 477 -1.22 27.43 11.10
C PRO A 477 -0.85 27.65 12.56
#